data_3a9777082a89c8e7d07e3f459d1885b4
#
_entry.id   3a9777082a89c8e7d07e3f459d1885b4
#
_cell.length_a   1.000
_cell.length_b   1.000
_cell.length_c   1.000
_cell.angle_alpha   90.00
_cell.angle_beta   90.00
_cell.angle_gamma   90.00
#
_symmetry.space_group_name_H-M   'P 1'
#
loop_
_entity.id
_entity.type
_entity.pdbx_description
1 polymer ?
#
loop_
_entity_poly.entity_id
_entity_poly.type
_entity_poly.pdbx_seq_one_letter_code
_entity_poly.pdbx_strand_id
1 'polypeptide(L)' 'MEEIEDKILEAIKELERWENRKVKVKERLERDDADISELERIKEQISHYEGLLHDMKKKMSSTDVSRTLVRSGNQ' A
#
# COMPACT_ATOMS: atom_id res chain seq x y z
N MET A 1 -14.56 -14.30 -1.98
CA MET A 1 -14.42 -14.37 -1.04
C MET A 1 -13.20 -14.10 -0.37
N GLU A 2 -12.59 -15.06 0.18
CA GLU A 2 -11.39 -14.85 0.87
C GLU A 2 -10.30 -14.37 0.02
N GLU A 3 -10.40 -14.60 -1.26
CA GLU A 3 -9.32 -14.23 -2.16
C GLU A 3 -9.02 -12.76 -2.17
N ILE A 4 -10.06 -11.93 -2.15
CA ILE A 4 -9.83 -10.50 -2.16
C ILE A 4 -9.25 -10.02 -0.85
N GLU A 5 -9.74 -10.56 0.25
CA GLU A 5 -9.22 -10.20 1.56
C GLU A 5 -7.78 -10.60 1.71
N ASP A 6 -7.41 -11.78 1.22
CA ASP A 6 -6.04 -12.23 1.28
C ASP A 6 -5.13 -11.34 0.45
N LYS A 7 -5.60 -10.93 -0.71
CA LYS A 7 -4.80 -10.07 -1.56
C LYS A 7 -4.61 -8.70 -0.94
N ILE A 8 -5.62 -8.18 -0.27
CA ILE A 8 -5.49 -6.91 0.41
C ILE A 8 -4.48 -7.01 1.53
N LEU A 9 -4.54 -8.09 2.30
CA LEU A 9 -3.57 -8.29 3.38
C LEU A 9 -2.15 -8.40 2.83
N GLU A 10 -2.00 -9.13 1.74
CA GLU A 10 -0.69 -9.25 1.10
C GLU A 10 -0.18 -7.90 0.64
N ALA A 11 -1.05 -7.12 0.02
CA ALA A 11 -0.64 -5.81 -0.46
C ALA A 11 -0.24 -4.90 0.69
N ILE A 12 -0.96 -4.96 1.80
CA ILE A 12 -0.62 -4.17 2.96
C ILE A 12 0.74 -4.58 3.51
N LYS A 13 1.01 -5.87 3.58
CA LYS A 13 2.29 -6.36 4.05
C LYS A 13 3.42 -5.90 3.14
N GLU A 14 3.21 -5.96 1.84
CA GLU A 14 4.23 -5.50 0.90
C GLU A 14 4.44 -4.00 1.03
N LEU A 15 3.38 -3.25 1.23
CA LEU A 15 3.52 -1.82 1.43
C LEU A 15 4.37 -1.51 2.65
N GLU A 16 4.13 -2.22 3.74
CA GLU A 16 4.92 -2.02 4.95
C GLU A 16 6.39 -2.32 4.70
N ARG A 17 6.66 -3.38 3.97
CA ARG A 17 8.04 -3.73 3.66
C ARG A 17 8.71 -2.65 2.83
N TRP A 18 8.02 -2.16 1.81
CA TRP A 18 8.59 -1.13 0.96
C TRP A 18 8.76 0.19 1.69
N GLU A 19 7.83 0.51 2.58
CA GLU A 19 7.97 1.72 3.37
C GLU A 19 9.13 1.65 4.34
N ASN A 20 9.33 0.50 4.95
CA ASN A 20 10.50 0.30 5.80
C ASN A 20 11.78 0.42 5.01
N ARG A 21 11.79 -0.13 3.81
CA ARG A 21 12.93 -0.02 2.93
C ARG A 21 13.19 1.42 2.55
N LYS A 22 12.12 2.15 2.29
CA LYS A 22 12.23 3.56 1.92
C LYS A 22 12.94 4.34 3.02
N VAL A 23 12.56 4.11 4.27
CA VAL A 23 13.18 4.78 5.38
C VAL A 23 14.67 4.47 5.44
N LYS A 24 15.03 3.21 5.26
CA LYS A 24 16.41 2.81 5.32
C LYS A 24 17.23 3.40 4.19
N VAL A 25 16.66 3.45 3.00
CA VAL A 25 17.36 4.02 1.87
C VAL A 25 17.54 5.52 2.06
N LYS A 26 16.54 6.20 2.61
CA LYS A 26 16.67 7.62 2.89
C LYS A 26 17.80 7.89 3.87
N GLU A 27 17.92 7.07 4.90
CA GLU A 27 19.02 7.20 5.85
C GLU A 27 20.36 7.00 5.17
N ARG A 28 20.43 6.02 4.28
CA ARG A 28 21.67 5.76 3.57
C ARG A 28 22.00 6.90 2.61
N LEU A 29 20.99 7.50 2.02
CA LEU A 29 21.20 8.65 1.13
C LEU A 29 21.79 9.83 1.89
N GLU A 30 21.36 10.02 3.11
CA GLU A 30 21.91 11.09 3.94
C GLU A 30 23.38 10.89 4.20
N ARG A 31 23.85 9.64 4.14
CA ARG A 31 25.27 9.34 4.32
C ARG A 31 25.98 9.09 3.01
N ASP A 32 25.33 9.41 1.90
CA ASP A 32 25.89 9.18 0.57
C ASP A 32 26.17 7.71 0.31
N ASP A 33 25.35 6.84 0.85
CA ASP A 33 25.60 5.42 0.78
C ASP A 33 24.60 4.70 -0.11
N ALA A 34 23.76 5.41 -0.81
CA ALA A 34 22.76 4.81 -1.66
C ALA A 34 22.54 5.68 -2.88
N ASP A 35 21.90 5.08 -3.88
CA ASP A 35 21.61 5.76 -5.13
C ASP A 35 20.20 6.32 -5.09
N ILE A 36 20.03 7.49 -5.66
CA ILE A 36 18.70 8.08 -5.69
C ILE A 36 17.74 7.24 -6.52
N SER A 37 18.26 6.50 -7.49
CA SER A 37 17.42 5.64 -8.30
C SER A 37 16.83 4.51 -7.49
N GLU A 38 17.51 4.08 -6.45
CA GLU A 38 16.99 3.08 -5.55
C GLU A 38 15.75 3.60 -4.84
N LEU A 39 15.81 4.83 -4.37
CA LEU A 39 14.66 5.44 -3.73
C LEU A 39 13.49 5.57 -4.69
N GLU A 40 13.77 5.96 -5.91
CA GLU A 40 12.72 6.11 -6.91
C GLU A 40 12.05 4.79 -7.22
N ARG A 41 12.81 3.73 -7.29
CA ARG A 41 12.25 2.40 -7.50
C ARG A 41 11.32 2.01 -6.37
N ILE A 42 11.74 2.30 -5.15
CA ILE A 42 10.92 1.98 -3.98
C ILE A 42 9.63 2.78 -4.02
N LYS A 43 9.71 4.05 -4.38
CA LYS A 43 8.51 4.86 -4.49
C LYS A 43 7.55 4.33 -5.54
N GLU A 44 8.09 3.83 -6.63
CA GLU A 44 7.26 3.22 -7.66
C GLU A 44 6.53 1.99 -7.14
N GLN A 45 7.23 1.17 -6.37
CA GLN A 45 6.61 -0.01 -5.81
C GLN A 45 5.52 0.35 -4.82
N ILE A 46 5.77 1.34 -4.00
CA ILE A 46 4.76 1.80 -3.05
C ILE A 46 3.52 2.29 -3.80
N SER A 47 3.74 3.09 -4.83
CA SER A 47 2.63 3.60 -5.63
C SER A 47 1.84 2.47 -6.27
N HIS A 48 2.55 1.45 -6.75
CA HIS A 48 1.92 0.30 -7.36
C HIS A 48 1.01 -0.42 -6.38
N TYR A 49 1.49 -0.66 -5.18
CA TYR A 49 0.69 -1.39 -4.20
C TYR A 49 -0.44 -0.53 -3.65
N GLU A 50 -0.23 0.77 -3.56
CA GLU A 50 -1.31 1.66 -3.17
C GLU A 50 -2.44 1.65 -4.20
N GLY A 51 -2.06 1.66 -5.47
CA GLY A 51 -3.06 1.57 -6.52
C GLY A 51 -3.80 0.25 -6.49
N LEU A 52 -3.05 -0.83 -6.23
CA LEU A 52 -3.65 -2.13 -6.15
C LEU A 52 -4.66 -2.20 -5.00
N LEU A 53 -4.29 -1.65 -3.86
CA LEU A 53 -5.18 -1.62 -2.71
C LEU A 53 -6.43 -0.79 -3.01
N HIS A 54 -6.24 0.34 -3.66
CA HIS A 54 -7.36 1.18 -4.02
C HIS A 54 -8.34 0.44 -4.92
N ASP A 55 -7.81 -0.27 -5.91
CA ASP A 55 -8.66 -1.01 -6.83
C ASP A 55 -9.38 -2.15 -6.14
N MET A 56 -8.69 -2.85 -5.26
CA MET A 56 -9.31 -3.94 -4.54
C MET A 56 -10.41 -3.46 -3.61
N LYS A 57 -10.17 -2.33 -2.94
CA LYS A 57 -11.19 -1.75 -2.09
C LYS A 57 -12.39 -1.31 -2.88
N LYS A 58 -12.16 -0.81 -4.06
CA LYS A 58 -13.26 -0.41 -4.93
C LYS A 58 -14.14 -1.60 -5.27
N LYS A 59 -13.53 -2.73 -5.55
CA LYS A 59 -14.29 -3.92 -5.86
C LYS A 59 -15.12 -4.38 -4.69
N MET A 60 -14.57 -4.28 -3.50
CA MET A 60 -15.29 -4.64 -2.31
C MET A 60 -16.42 -3.68 -2.01
N SER A 61 -16.20 -2.42 -2.32
CA SER A 61 -17.16 -1.42 -1.90
C SER A 61 -18.47 -1.51 -2.66
N SER A 62 -18.52 -2.28 -3.71
CA SER A 62 -19.80 -2.39 -4.42
C SER A 62 -20.84 -3.07 -3.56
N THR A 63 -20.43 -3.88 -2.60
CA THR A 63 -21.42 -4.50 -1.73
C THR A 63 -21.05 -4.36 -0.28
N ASP A 64 -19.90 -4.89 0.09
CA ASP A 64 -19.57 -5.02 1.51
C ASP A 64 -19.08 -3.73 2.13
N VAL A 65 -18.13 -3.10 1.49
CA VAL A 65 -17.54 -1.90 2.04
C VAL A 65 -18.56 -0.77 2.03
N SER A 66 -19.36 -0.71 0.98
CA SER A 66 -20.37 0.31 0.87
C SER A 66 -21.33 0.25 2.06
N ARG A 67 -21.75 -0.95 2.39
CA ARG A 67 -22.64 -1.17 3.50
C ARG A 67 -22.00 -0.76 4.80
N THR A 68 -20.75 -1.13 4.99
CA THR A 68 -20.02 -0.78 6.20
C THR A 68 -19.82 0.71 6.32
N LEU A 69 -19.49 1.34 5.21
CA LEU A 69 -19.27 2.77 5.22
C LEU A 69 -20.52 3.56 5.53
N VAL A 70 -21.63 3.11 4.97
CA VAL A 70 -22.88 3.77 5.26
C VAL A 70 -23.16 3.74 6.75
N ARG A 71 -22.95 2.59 7.35
CA ARG A 71 -23.16 2.47 8.76
C ARG A 71 -22.26 3.36 9.55
N SER A 72 -20.96 3.36 9.21
CA SER A 72 -20.01 4.17 9.92
C SER A 72 -20.20 5.64 9.64
N GLY A 73 -20.50 5.96 8.42
CA GLY A 73 -20.60 7.36 8.05
C GLY A 73 -21.79 8.04 8.63
N ASN A 74 -22.78 7.29 9.04
CA ASN A 74 -23.97 7.86 9.59
C ASN A 74 -23.96 8.00 11.06
N GLN A 75 -22.88 7.68 11.66
CA GLN A 75 -22.80 7.79 13.10
C GLN A 75 -22.25 9.04 13.60
#